data_d2dd29b35a17042f6f2fe67a1fd86ab5
#
_entry.id   d2dd29b35a17042f6f2fe67a1fd86ab5
#
_cell.length_a   1.000
_cell.length_b   1.000
_cell.length_c   1.000
_cell.angle_alpha   90.00
_cell.angle_beta   90.00
_cell.angle_gamma   90.00
#
_symmetry.space_group_name_H-M   'P 1'
#
loop_
_entity.id
_entity.type
_entity.pdbx_description
1 polymer ?
#
loop_
_entity_poly.entity_id
_entity_poly.type
_entity_poly.pdbx_seq_one_letter_code
_entity_poly.pdbx_strand_id
1 'polypeptide(L)' 'MTISEQIKILCLRSNISIAELARRLGKSPQALNAKLKRGSFTVEDLDVIANAVDAKFCRSFELSSGEKI' A
#
# COMPACT_ATOMS: atom_id res chain seq x y z
N MET A 1 3.31 -9.61 -9.33
CA MET A 1 2.49 -8.42 -9.05
C MET A 1 3.33 -7.38 -8.34
N THR A 2 3.30 -6.15 -8.81
CA THR A 2 4.05 -5.06 -8.18
C THR A 2 3.31 -4.53 -6.96
N ILE A 3 4.02 -3.78 -6.11
CA ILE A 3 3.39 -3.17 -4.94
C ILE A 3 2.34 -2.13 -5.37
N SER A 4 2.59 -1.41 -6.46
CA SER A 4 1.62 -0.46 -7.00
C SER A 4 0.33 -1.14 -7.43
N GLU A 5 0.43 -2.29 -8.07
CA GLU A 5 -0.74 -3.08 -8.45
C GLU A 5 -1.49 -3.57 -7.21
N GLN A 6 -0.77 -4.01 -6.18
CA GLN A 6 -1.39 -4.43 -4.93
C GLN A 6 -2.16 -3.29 -4.25
N ILE A 7 -1.60 -2.08 -4.27
CA ILE A 7 -2.26 -0.91 -3.69
C ILE A 7 -3.54 -0.59 -4.48
N LYS A 8 -3.49 -0.68 -5.81
CA LYS A 8 -4.68 -0.44 -6.64
C LYS A 8 -5.77 -1.46 -6.36
N ILE A 9 -5.40 -2.73 -6.20
CA ILE A 9 -6.35 -3.78 -5.85
C ILE A 9 -6.92 -3.55 -4.45
N LEU A 10 -6.09 -3.13 -3.52
CA LEU A 10 -6.52 -2.79 -2.16
C LEU A 10 -7.61 -1.71 -2.19
N CYS A 11 -7.40 -0.65 -2.94
CA CYS A 11 -8.39 0.41 -3.10
C CYS A 11 -9.68 -0.14 -3.70
N LEU A 12 -9.57 -0.94 -4.76
CA LEU A 12 -10.73 -1.53 -5.41
C LEU A 12 -11.55 -2.37 -4.44
N ARG A 13 -10.89 -3.21 -3.68
CA ARG A 13 -11.57 -4.06 -2.69
C ARG A 13 -12.11 -3.30 -1.50
N SER A 14 -11.55 -2.14 -1.23
CA SER A 14 -12.02 -1.25 -0.14
C SER A 14 -13.08 -0.26 -0.63
N ASN A 15 -13.48 -0.34 -1.89
CA ASN A 15 -14.49 0.53 -2.51
C ASN A 15 -14.12 2.01 -2.44
N ILE A 16 -12.85 2.31 -2.62
CA ILE A 16 -12.38 3.71 -2.67
C ILE A 16 -11.57 3.93 -3.93
N SER A 17 -11.52 5.19 -4.37
CA SER A 17 -10.67 5.59 -5.48
C SER A 17 -9.25 5.86 -4.96
N ILE A 18 -8.30 5.92 -5.90
CA ILE A 18 -6.94 6.36 -5.58
C ILE A 18 -6.97 7.79 -5.02
N ALA A 19 -7.84 8.65 -5.56
CA ALA A 19 -8.00 10.03 -5.05
C ALA A 19 -8.46 10.03 -3.59
N GLU A 20 -9.38 9.15 -3.23
CA GLU A 20 -9.85 9.04 -1.85
C GLU A 20 -8.73 8.53 -0.93
N LEU A 21 -7.94 7.57 -1.40
CA LEU A 21 -6.79 7.10 -0.63
C LEU A 21 -5.82 8.26 -0.38
N ALA A 22 -5.51 9.04 -1.42
CA ALA A 22 -4.63 10.19 -1.30
C ALA A 22 -5.16 11.16 -0.25
N ARG A 23 -6.46 11.45 -0.27
CA ARG A 23 -7.09 12.34 0.71
C ARG A 23 -6.90 11.81 2.13
N ARG A 24 -7.11 10.52 2.35
CA ARG A 24 -6.93 9.90 3.66
C ARG A 24 -5.49 9.96 4.15
N LEU A 25 -4.54 9.94 3.22
CA LEU A 25 -3.11 10.04 3.52
C LEU A 25 -2.63 11.49 3.68
N GLY A 26 -3.51 12.48 3.45
CA GLY A 26 -3.13 13.88 3.49
C GLY A 26 -2.28 14.29 2.30
N LYS A 27 -2.44 13.63 1.16
CA LYS A 27 -1.65 13.89 -0.05
C LYS A 27 -2.58 14.26 -1.19
N SER A 28 -2.02 14.94 -2.21
CA SER A 28 -2.77 15.18 -3.44
C SER A 28 -2.82 13.92 -4.27
N PRO A 29 -3.88 13.74 -5.10
CA PRO A 29 -3.95 12.60 -6.01
C PRO A 29 -2.75 12.53 -6.95
N GLN A 30 -2.25 13.70 -7.41
CA GLN A 30 -1.09 13.75 -8.29
C GLN A 30 0.16 13.20 -7.60
N ALA A 31 0.37 13.55 -6.33
CA ALA A 31 1.52 13.05 -5.57
C ALA A 31 1.46 11.53 -5.40
N LEU A 32 0.28 11.00 -5.08
CA LEU A 32 0.12 9.57 -4.92
C LEU A 32 0.28 8.85 -6.25
N ASN A 33 -0.30 9.38 -7.32
CA ASN A 33 -0.16 8.79 -8.66
C ASN A 33 1.31 8.75 -9.10
N ALA A 34 2.07 9.82 -8.83
CA ALA A 34 3.50 9.84 -9.14
C ALA A 34 4.25 8.75 -8.37
N LYS A 35 3.89 8.55 -7.11
CA LYS A 35 4.52 7.53 -6.27
C LYS A 35 4.17 6.13 -6.75
N LEU A 36 2.93 5.90 -7.14
CA LEU A 36 2.49 4.64 -7.73
C LEU A 36 3.23 4.35 -9.03
N LYS A 37 3.44 5.38 -9.85
CA LYS A 37 4.15 5.22 -11.12
C LYS A 37 5.61 4.83 -10.88
N ARG A 38 6.26 5.42 -9.88
CA ARG A 38 7.65 5.07 -9.54
C ARG A 38 7.74 3.72 -8.83
N GLY A 39 6.67 3.32 -8.14
CA GLY A 39 6.67 2.09 -7.34
C GLY A 39 7.55 2.18 -6.11
N SER A 40 7.79 3.39 -5.61
CA SER A 40 8.75 3.65 -4.53
C SER A 40 8.01 3.85 -3.21
N PHE A 41 7.85 2.77 -2.44
CA PHE A 41 7.16 2.78 -1.16
C PHE A 41 8.06 2.18 -0.09
N THR A 42 8.13 2.85 1.06
CA THR A 42 8.79 2.27 2.23
C THR A 42 7.81 1.37 2.96
N VAL A 43 8.33 0.57 3.89
CA VAL A 43 7.48 -0.27 4.73
C VAL A 43 6.51 0.60 5.55
N GLU A 44 6.99 1.75 6.06
CA GLU A 44 6.13 2.67 6.79
C GLU A 44 5.01 3.20 5.90
N ASP A 45 5.31 3.50 4.64
CA ASP A 45 4.29 3.94 3.68
C ASP A 45 3.19 2.88 3.56
N LEU A 46 3.58 1.61 3.47
CA LEU A 46 2.62 0.52 3.29
C LEU A 46 1.77 0.31 4.54
N ASP A 47 2.36 0.46 5.72
CA ASP A 47 1.61 0.39 6.98
C ASP A 47 0.57 1.51 7.06
N VAL A 48 0.95 2.73 6.68
CA VAL A 48 0.04 3.89 6.68
C VAL A 48 -1.08 3.70 5.66
N ILE A 49 -0.76 3.19 4.48
CA ILE A 49 -1.76 2.90 3.45
C ILE A 49 -2.76 1.86 3.94
N ALA A 50 -2.27 0.79 4.55
CA ALA A 50 -3.15 -0.26 5.09
C ALA A 50 -4.08 0.31 6.16
N ASN A 51 -3.55 1.11 7.08
CA ASN A 51 -4.35 1.73 8.13
C ASN A 51 -5.45 2.63 7.57
N ALA A 52 -5.18 3.30 6.46
CA ALA A 52 -6.15 4.21 5.85
C ALA A 52 -7.40 3.49 5.35
N VAL A 53 -7.35 2.18 5.16
CA VAL A 53 -8.47 1.36 4.69
C VAL A 53 -8.82 0.24 5.66
N ASP A 54 -8.40 0.36 6.92
CA ASP A 54 -8.64 -0.63 7.97
C ASP A 54 -8.10 -2.02 7.62
N ALA A 55 -7.02 -2.05 6.86
CA ALA A 55 -6.33 -3.29 6.51
C ALA A 55 -5.03 -3.40 7.31
N LYS A 56 -4.35 -4.51 7.14
CA LYS A 56 -3.05 -4.75 7.76
C LYS A 56 -2.08 -5.19 6.68
N PHE A 57 -0.92 -4.54 6.62
CA PHE A 57 0.15 -4.98 5.73
C PHE A 57 0.97 -6.04 6.46
N CYS A 58 0.96 -7.27 5.94
CA CYS A 58 1.67 -8.39 6.55
C CYS A 58 2.99 -8.60 5.82
N ARG A 59 4.07 -8.73 6.58
CA ARG A 59 5.38 -8.94 6.02
C ARG A 59 6.19 -9.86 6.92
N SER A 60 7.05 -10.63 6.30
CA SER A 60 7.95 -11.52 7.05
C SER A 60 9.06 -12.03 6.15
N PHE A 61 10.15 -12.46 6.76
CA PHE A 61 11.13 -13.29 6.08
C PHE A 61 10.84 -14.73 6.44
N GLU A 62 10.94 -15.62 5.46
CA GLU A 62 10.84 -17.06 5.71
C GLU A 62 12.22 -17.65 5.54
N LEU A 63 12.73 -18.24 6.61
CA LEU A 63 14.04 -18.88 6.60
C LEU A 63 13.93 -20.26 5.95
N SER A 64 15.08 -20.81 5.53
CA SER A 64 15.10 -22.14 4.90
C SER A 64 14.58 -23.22 5.84
N SER A 65 14.60 -22.98 7.15
CA SER A 65 14.04 -23.91 8.14
C SER A 65 12.52 -23.87 8.20
N GLY A 66 11.88 -22.91 7.53
CA GLY A 66 10.43 -22.67 7.60
C GLY A 66 10.05 -21.65 8.66
N GLU A 67 10.99 -21.18 9.46
CA GLU A 67 10.72 -20.15 10.47
C GLU A 67 10.46 -18.82 9.77
N LYS A 68 9.53 -18.04 10.32
CA LYS A 68 9.20 -16.70 9.81
C LYS A 68 9.57 -15.63 10.84
N ILE A 69 10.16 -14.57 10.35
CA ILE A 69 10.49 -13.42 11.19
C ILE A 69 10.06 -12.13 10.53
#